data_25bd6362cc602c2c742f5e2730af1404
#
_entry.id   25bd6362cc602c2c742f5e2730af1404
#
_cell.length_a   1.000
_cell.length_b   1.000
_cell.length_c   1.000
_cell.angle_alpha   90.00
_cell.angle_beta   90.00
_cell.angle_gamma   90.00
#
_symmetry.space_group_name_H-M   'P 1'
#
loop_
_entity.id
_entity.type
_entity.pdbx_description
1 polymer ?
#
loop_
_entity_poly.entity_id
_entity_poly.type
_entity_poly.pdbx_seq_one_letter_code
_entity_poly.pdbx_strand_id
1 'polypeptide(L)'
;MGTMVFVQMNYSDLLLKTIARIAPGTELREGLERIMRGRTGALIVLGSDRTVSSLSSGGFNIDTEFSATRLRELAKMDGAIICDRDATRLLHAAVQLMPDASIDTNESGTRHRTAERTAIQTGFPVISVSASMSVISVYVDGTRYMVEDSQYLMARANQAIQTLESYKKRLRSVLSSLSALEIESNVSLADVAMTLQRMEMVNRIIREVSHYVLELGVHGRLIALQLEELRAPEMTASDLILRDYLPEANDELIAAGVQALQNLDGMGIVDLRAIARTVGFGENPDLETPLQPRGFRLLDGIPSIPNAIAERLVERFGSLQALMAASLEDLRAVDGVGEARARTVREQLTRMAESSLERYL
;
A
#
# COMPACT_ATOMS: atom_id res chain seq x y z
N MET A 1 5.83 -8.72 25.90
CA MET A 1 6.03 -8.76 24.44
C MET A 1 4.71 -8.34 23.83
N GLY A 2 4.57 -7.07 23.44
CA GLY A 2 3.34 -6.57 22.83
C GLY A 2 3.22 -7.14 21.42
N THR A 3 2.16 -7.88 21.19
CA THR A 3 1.80 -8.37 19.86
C THR A 3 1.56 -7.16 18.96
N MET A 4 2.47 -6.91 18.03
CA MET A 4 2.34 -5.86 17.03
C MET A 4 1.20 -6.29 16.09
N VAL A 5 0.00 -5.83 16.35
CA VAL A 5 -1.16 -6.07 15.50
C VAL A 5 -0.99 -5.17 14.28
N PHE A 6 -0.45 -5.73 13.20
CA PHE A 6 -0.55 -5.09 11.89
C PHE A 6 -2.03 -5.14 11.48
N VAL A 7 -2.72 -4.03 11.65
CA VAL A 7 -4.07 -3.89 11.11
C VAL A 7 -3.93 -3.78 9.59
N GLN A 8 -4.33 -4.82 8.90
CA GLN A 8 -4.39 -4.82 7.45
C GLN A 8 -5.56 -3.94 7.03
N MET A 9 -5.27 -2.67 6.72
CA MET A 9 -6.26 -1.73 6.20
C MET A 9 -6.42 -1.96 4.69
N ASN A 10 -7.35 -2.85 4.33
CA ASN A 10 -7.70 -3.09 2.92
C ASN A 10 -8.80 -2.09 2.54
N TYR A 11 -8.42 -0.89 2.14
CA TYR A 11 -9.35 0.15 1.68
C TYR A 11 -9.65 -0.01 0.20
N SER A 12 -10.94 0.13 -0.17
CA SER A 12 -11.33 0.16 -1.58
C SER A 12 -10.76 1.41 -2.28
N ASP A 13 -10.54 1.32 -3.58
CA ASP A 13 -10.12 2.46 -4.40
C ASP A 13 -11.06 3.65 -4.27
N LEU A 14 -12.36 3.39 -4.13
CA LEU A 14 -13.36 4.43 -3.95
C LEU A 14 -13.20 5.14 -2.60
N LEU A 15 -12.91 4.39 -1.54
CA LEU A 15 -12.66 4.96 -0.22
C LEU A 15 -11.38 5.81 -0.23
N LEU A 16 -10.28 5.34 -0.81
CA LEU A 16 -9.04 6.10 -0.93
C LEU A 16 -9.24 7.41 -1.69
N LYS A 17 -9.95 7.38 -2.82
CA LYS A 17 -10.31 8.58 -3.58
C LYS A 17 -11.18 9.54 -2.77
N THR A 18 -12.08 9.01 -1.96
CA THR A 18 -12.95 9.83 -1.12
C THR A 18 -12.16 10.47 0.02
N ILE A 19 -11.26 9.73 0.68
CA ILE A 19 -10.35 10.27 1.70
C ILE A 19 -9.50 11.40 1.13
N ALA A 20 -8.94 11.23 -0.06
CA ALA A 20 -8.18 12.30 -0.74
C ALA A 20 -9.00 13.58 -0.95
N ARG A 21 -10.29 13.45 -1.26
CA ARG A 21 -11.21 14.61 -1.45
C ARG A 21 -11.55 15.34 -0.16
N ILE A 22 -11.53 14.64 0.98
CA ILE A 22 -11.81 15.23 2.30
C ILE A 22 -10.54 15.50 3.10
N ALA A 23 -9.36 15.34 2.50
CA ALA A 23 -8.08 15.59 3.16
C ALA A 23 -7.86 17.10 3.38
N PRO A 24 -7.11 17.51 4.41
CA PRO A 24 -6.72 18.89 4.65
C PRO A 24 -6.15 19.56 3.39
N GLY A 25 -6.59 20.79 3.13
CA GLY A 25 -6.23 21.56 1.94
C GLY A 25 -7.24 21.48 0.80
N THR A 26 -8.28 20.65 0.90
CA THR A 26 -9.39 20.64 -0.06
C THR A 26 -10.53 21.56 0.38
N GLU A 27 -11.27 22.13 -0.57
CA GLU A 27 -12.44 22.95 -0.25
C GLU A 27 -13.54 22.17 0.46
N LEU A 28 -13.71 20.88 0.13
CA LEU A 28 -14.66 20.02 0.81
C LEU A 28 -14.29 19.85 2.29
N ARG A 29 -13.04 19.58 2.62
CA ARG A 29 -12.56 19.50 4.01
C ARG A 29 -12.80 20.81 4.75
N GLU A 30 -12.47 21.92 4.14
CA GLU A 30 -12.68 23.24 4.76
C GLU A 30 -14.17 23.49 5.06
N GLY A 31 -15.06 23.11 4.15
CA GLY A 31 -16.51 23.17 4.36
C GLY A 31 -16.98 22.31 5.53
N LEU A 32 -16.51 21.06 5.61
CA LEU A 32 -16.82 20.12 6.69
C LEU A 32 -16.34 20.66 8.06
N GLU A 33 -15.15 21.21 8.12
CA GLU A 33 -14.62 21.83 9.36
C GLU A 33 -15.40 23.07 9.78
N ARG A 34 -15.85 23.88 8.83
CA ARG A 34 -16.73 25.04 9.10
C ARG A 34 -18.09 24.59 9.66
N ILE A 35 -18.64 23.49 9.15
CA ILE A 35 -19.87 22.87 9.68
C ILE A 35 -19.65 22.39 11.11
N MET A 36 -18.55 21.68 11.39
CA MET A 36 -18.21 21.22 12.74
C MET A 36 -18.05 22.39 13.72
N ARG A 37 -17.26 23.41 13.34
CA ARG A 37 -17.06 24.62 14.17
C ARG A 37 -18.37 25.37 14.42
N GLY A 38 -19.28 25.35 13.44
CA GLY A 38 -20.61 25.92 13.59
C GLY A 38 -21.58 25.12 14.43
N ARG A 39 -21.17 23.91 14.90
CA ARG A 39 -22.00 22.95 15.64
C ARG A 39 -23.32 22.63 14.93
N THR A 40 -23.31 22.64 13.59
CA THR A 40 -24.39 22.14 12.76
C THR A 40 -24.05 20.73 12.29
N GLY A 41 -25.05 19.88 12.09
CA GLY A 41 -24.80 18.59 11.43
C GLY A 41 -24.96 18.73 9.93
N ALA A 42 -24.47 17.76 9.16
CA ALA A 42 -24.72 17.68 7.73
C ALA A 42 -24.81 16.24 7.26
N LEU A 43 -25.53 16.04 6.17
CA LEU A 43 -25.58 14.81 5.39
C LEU A 43 -25.30 15.20 3.93
N ILE A 44 -24.23 14.64 3.35
CA ILE A 44 -23.75 15.05 2.03
C ILE A 44 -23.54 13.81 1.17
N VAL A 45 -24.14 13.78 -0.01
CA VAL A 45 -23.96 12.71 -1.01
C VAL A 45 -22.98 13.20 -2.08
N LEU A 46 -21.92 12.43 -2.35
CA LEU A 46 -20.93 12.74 -3.40
C LEU A 46 -21.25 11.96 -4.66
N GLY A 47 -22.22 12.41 -5.40
CA GLY A 47 -22.68 11.83 -6.65
C GLY A 47 -24.18 12.03 -6.85
N SER A 48 -24.61 12.02 -8.10
CA SER A 48 -26.00 12.14 -8.49
C SER A 48 -26.26 11.29 -9.71
N ASP A 49 -27.30 10.46 -9.63
CA ASP A 49 -27.83 9.64 -10.72
C ASP A 49 -29.33 9.43 -10.54
N ARG A 50 -29.89 8.53 -11.35
CA ARG A 50 -31.33 8.18 -11.24
C ARG A 50 -31.67 7.52 -9.90
N THR A 51 -30.74 6.75 -9.33
CA THR A 51 -30.93 6.08 -8.03
C THR A 51 -31.00 7.14 -6.92
N VAL A 52 -30.04 8.07 -6.86
CA VAL A 52 -30.06 9.19 -5.91
C VAL A 52 -31.35 10.01 -6.07
N SER A 53 -31.76 10.30 -7.31
CA SER A 53 -32.99 11.05 -7.58
C SER A 53 -34.24 10.31 -7.11
N SER A 54 -34.29 8.98 -7.26
CA SER A 54 -35.48 8.16 -6.88
C SER A 54 -35.70 8.07 -5.36
N LEU A 55 -34.62 8.16 -4.57
CA LEU A 55 -34.70 8.13 -3.09
C LEU A 55 -34.73 9.54 -2.47
N SER A 56 -34.69 10.56 -3.30
CA SER A 56 -34.72 11.98 -2.90
C SER A 56 -36.12 12.54 -2.95
N SER A 57 -36.55 13.29 -1.92
CA SER A 57 -37.84 13.97 -1.87
C SER A 57 -37.68 15.41 -1.38
N GLY A 58 -38.39 16.33 -2.00
CA GLY A 58 -38.35 17.74 -1.66
C GLY A 58 -37.01 18.41 -1.92
N GLY A 59 -36.71 19.46 -1.18
CA GLY A 59 -35.47 20.23 -1.31
C GLY A 59 -35.47 21.24 -2.45
N PHE A 60 -34.33 21.85 -2.68
CA PHE A 60 -34.12 22.91 -3.67
C PHE A 60 -33.07 22.45 -4.70
N ASN A 61 -33.38 22.66 -5.97
CA ASN A 61 -32.40 22.57 -7.04
C ASN A 61 -31.55 23.85 -7.02
N ILE A 62 -30.24 23.72 -6.79
CA ILE A 62 -29.33 24.87 -6.63
C ILE A 62 -28.41 24.99 -7.82
N ASP A 63 -27.80 23.86 -8.25
CA ASP A 63 -26.87 23.77 -9.38
C ASP A 63 -25.83 24.90 -9.44
N THR A 64 -25.06 25.10 -8.39
CA THR A 64 -24.03 26.12 -8.26
C THR A 64 -22.65 25.54 -8.06
N GLU A 65 -21.60 26.30 -8.37
CA GLU A 65 -20.22 25.93 -8.07
C GLU A 65 -20.05 25.68 -6.58
N PHE A 66 -19.27 24.65 -6.27
CA PHE A 66 -18.93 24.30 -4.91
C PHE A 66 -18.05 25.39 -4.27
N SER A 67 -18.32 25.70 -3.02
CA SER A 67 -17.38 26.39 -2.13
C SER A 67 -17.62 25.98 -0.68
N ALA A 68 -16.57 26.02 0.13
CA ALA A 68 -16.65 25.71 1.57
C ALA A 68 -17.69 26.58 2.30
N THR A 69 -17.81 27.85 1.90
CA THR A 69 -18.79 28.78 2.47
C THR A 69 -20.23 28.41 2.08
N ARG A 70 -20.47 28.12 0.81
CA ARG A 70 -21.80 27.69 0.34
C ARG A 70 -22.23 26.38 1.00
N LEU A 71 -21.34 25.40 1.07
CA LEU A 71 -21.62 24.14 1.76
C LEU A 71 -22.04 24.37 3.21
N ARG A 72 -21.31 25.21 3.94
CA ARG A 72 -21.60 25.54 5.34
C ARG A 72 -22.97 26.25 5.49
N GLU A 73 -23.30 27.15 4.58
CA GLU A 73 -24.62 27.85 4.63
C GLU A 73 -25.76 26.87 4.34
N LEU A 74 -25.62 26.00 3.34
CA LEU A 74 -26.64 25.00 3.03
C LEU A 74 -26.83 23.97 4.15
N ALA A 75 -25.76 23.64 4.89
CA ALA A 75 -25.82 22.74 6.04
C ALA A 75 -26.58 23.28 7.26
N LYS A 76 -27.05 24.53 7.22
CA LYS A 76 -27.96 25.07 8.24
C LYS A 76 -29.42 24.65 8.01
N MET A 77 -29.75 24.22 6.80
CA MET A 77 -31.07 23.69 6.48
C MET A 77 -31.16 22.22 6.88
N ASP A 78 -32.34 21.80 7.30
CA ASP A 78 -32.60 20.37 7.49
C ASP A 78 -32.60 19.62 6.17
N GLY A 79 -32.06 18.38 6.16
CA GLY A 79 -31.99 17.56 4.99
C GLY A 79 -30.55 17.33 4.50
N ALA A 80 -30.45 16.66 3.38
CA ALA A 80 -29.18 16.33 2.74
C ALA A 80 -28.79 17.35 1.66
N ILE A 81 -27.51 17.44 1.41
CA ILE A 81 -26.90 18.16 0.30
C ILE A 81 -26.40 17.13 -0.70
N ILE A 82 -26.72 17.30 -1.98
CA ILE A 82 -26.25 16.44 -3.06
C ILE A 82 -25.25 17.25 -3.90
N CYS A 83 -24.04 16.72 -4.00
CA CYS A 83 -22.96 17.23 -4.84
C CYS A 83 -22.78 16.35 -6.07
N ASP A 84 -22.05 16.87 -7.06
CA ASP A 84 -21.47 16.00 -8.10
C ASP A 84 -20.37 15.09 -7.52
N ARG A 85 -19.90 14.13 -8.33
CA ARG A 85 -18.91 13.13 -7.87
C ARG A 85 -17.62 13.75 -7.35
N ASP A 86 -17.19 14.84 -7.96
CA ASP A 86 -15.89 15.45 -7.67
C ASP A 86 -15.99 16.61 -6.67
N ALA A 87 -17.19 16.85 -6.12
CA ALA A 87 -17.49 17.97 -5.23
C ALA A 87 -17.10 19.33 -5.84
N THR A 88 -17.34 19.51 -7.14
CA THR A 88 -17.14 20.77 -7.86
C THR A 88 -18.42 21.59 -7.95
N ARG A 89 -19.59 20.95 -7.81
CA ARG A 89 -20.90 21.57 -7.85
C ARG A 89 -21.79 21.09 -6.70
N LEU A 90 -22.60 22.01 -6.20
CA LEU A 90 -23.71 21.76 -5.28
C LEU A 90 -24.99 21.67 -6.10
N LEU A 91 -25.56 20.49 -6.22
CA LEU A 91 -26.69 20.20 -7.10
C LEU A 91 -28.03 20.49 -6.40
N HIS A 92 -28.21 19.89 -5.21
CA HIS A 92 -29.44 20.03 -4.43
C HIS A 92 -29.13 20.27 -2.96
N ALA A 93 -30.05 20.91 -2.23
CA ALA A 93 -29.96 21.07 -0.79
C ALA A 93 -31.33 20.89 -0.12
N ALA A 94 -31.32 20.70 1.20
CA ALA A 94 -32.50 20.42 2.03
C ALA A 94 -33.33 19.21 1.51
N VAL A 95 -32.67 18.23 0.94
CA VAL A 95 -33.31 17.03 0.38
C VAL A 95 -33.57 16.01 1.48
N GLN A 96 -34.77 15.46 1.53
CA GLN A 96 -35.06 14.31 2.37
C GLN A 96 -34.68 13.02 1.62
N LEU A 97 -33.70 12.29 2.18
CA LEU A 97 -33.29 11.00 1.64
C LEU A 97 -34.13 9.88 2.27
N MET A 98 -34.71 9.03 1.44
CA MET A 98 -35.55 7.90 1.82
C MET A 98 -34.97 6.61 1.23
N PRO A 99 -33.82 6.14 1.72
CA PRO A 99 -33.26 4.86 1.28
C PRO A 99 -34.14 3.70 1.77
N ASP A 100 -34.01 2.55 1.12
CA ASP A 100 -34.74 1.34 1.47
C ASP A 100 -34.50 0.95 2.94
N ALA A 101 -35.62 0.86 3.70
CA ALA A 101 -35.56 0.51 5.11
C ALA A 101 -35.14 -0.96 5.37
N SER A 102 -35.22 -1.83 4.37
CA SER A 102 -34.79 -3.24 4.45
C SER A 102 -33.28 -3.41 4.44
N ILE A 103 -32.52 -2.39 4.02
CA ILE A 103 -31.06 -2.44 4.07
C ILE A 103 -30.62 -2.43 5.53
N ASP A 104 -29.91 -3.48 5.94
CA ASP A 104 -29.38 -3.62 7.30
C ASP A 104 -28.37 -2.52 7.61
N THR A 105 -28.31 -2.09 8.87
CA THR A 105 -27.41 -1.05 9.35
C THR A 105 -27.05 -1.31 10.81
N ASN A 106 -25.78 -1.09 11.13
CA ASN A 106 -25.28 -1.17 12.51
C ASN A 106 -25.34 0.19 13.23
N GLU A 107 -25.79 1.25 12.54
CA GLU A 107 -25.83 2.59 13.09
C GLU A 107 -27.06 2.84 13.96
N SER A 108 -26.90 3.58 15.05
CA SER A 108 -27.98 3.90 15.99
C SER A 108 -28.69 5.22 15.71
N GLY A 109 -28.00 6.20 15.12
CA GLY A 109 -28.55 7.52 14.84
C GLY A 109 -29.28 7.61 13.49
N THR A 110 -30.40 8.32 13.38
CA THR A 110 -31.17 8.44 12.14
C THR A 110 -30.34 8.94 10.97
N ARG A 111 -29.53 9.99 11.16
CA ARG A 111 -28.65 10.53 10.11
C ARG A 111 -27.60 9.52 9.65
N HIS A 112 -26.98 8.81 10.59
CA HIS A 112 -25.96 7.79 10.30
C HIS A 112 -26.57 6.59 9.58
N ARG A 113 -27.74 6.10 10.01
CA ARG A 113 -28.48 5.05 9.30
C ARG A 113 -28.85 5.44 7.87
N THR A 114 -29.35 6.68 7.71
CA THR A 114 -29.67 7.19 6.37
C THR A 114 -28.41 7.28 5.51
N ALA A 115 -27.28 7.75 6.06
CA ALA A 115 -26.01 7.84 5.35
C ALA A 115 -25.53 6.47 4.86
N GLU A 116 -25.49 5.48 5.75
CA GLU A 116 -25.05 4.11 5.43
C GLU A 116 -25.93 3.46 4.37
N ARG A 117 -27.25 3.47 4.57
CA ARG A 117 -28.21 2.92 3.62
C ARG A 117 -28.15 3.59 2.26
N THR A 118 -28.04 4.93 2.23
CA THR A 118 -27.90 5.69 0.98
C THR A 118 -26.59 5.28 0.26
N ALA A 119 -25.46 5.18 0.97
CA ALA A 119 -24.20 4.76 0.38
C ALA A 119 -24.27 3.34 -0.21
N ILE A 120 -24.89 2.39 0.50
CA ILE A 120 -25.08 1.01 0.03
C ILE A 120 -25.99 0.98 -1.20
N GLN A 121 -27.12 1.68 -1.15
CA GLN A 121 -28.14 1.65 -2.22
C GLN A 121 -27.66 2.32 -3.51
N THR A 122 -26.88 3.39 -3.40
CA THR A 122 -26.45 4.21 -4.53
C THR A 122 -25.06 3.92 -5.04
N GLY A 123 -24.21 3.29 -4.23
CA GLY A 123 -22.80 3.11 -4.52
C GLY A 123 -21.98 4.42 -4.48
N PHE A 124 -22.58 5.54 -4.06
CA PHE A 124 -21.87 6.81 -3.89
C PHE A 124 -21.40 7.01 -2.46
N PRO A 125 -20.25 7.68 -2.27
CA PRO A 125 -19.81 8.08 -0.94
C PRO A 125 -20.81 9.05 -0.30
N VAL A 126 -21.10 8.80 0.98
CA VAL A 126 -21.98 9.66 1.78
C VAL A 126 -21.23 10.13 3.02
N ILE A 127 -21.19 11.44 3.24
CA ILE A 127 -20.54 12.07 4.37
C ILE A 127 -21.59 12.48 5.40
N SER A 128 -21.40 12.09 6.65
CA SER A 128 -22.19 12.54 7.79
C SER A 128 -21.32 13.33 8.76
N VAL A 129 -21.76 14.55 9.09
CA VAL A 129 -21.14 15.38 10.14
C VAL A 129 -22.04 15.37 11.36
N SER A 130 -21.52 14.88 12.48
CA SER A 130 -22.21 14.89 13.77
C SER A 130 -21.78 16.08 14.60
N ALA A 131 -22.70 17.01 14.86
CA ALA A 131 -22.45 18.17 15.70
C ALA A 131 -22.21 17.81 17.17
N SER A 132 -22.94 16.81 17.69
CA SER A 132 -22.86 16.40 19.11
C SER A 132 -21.58 15.64 19.44
N MET A 133 -21.09 14.82 18.50
CA MET A 133 -19.87 14.03 18.66
C MET A 133 -18.63 14.68 18.07
N SER A 134 -18.78 15.78 17.34
CA SER A 134 -17.70 16.47 16.61
C SER A 134 -16.92 15.52 15.70
N VAL A 135 -17.63 14.64 14.99
CA VAL A 135 -17.06 13.60 14.13
C VAL A 135 -17.56 13.75 12.70
N ILE A 136 -16.66 13.60 11.75
CA ILE A 136 -16.96 13.40 10.34
C ILE A 136 -16.86 11.92 10.04
N SER A 137 -17.92 11.32 9.51
CA SER A 137 -17.95 9.91 9.08
C SER A 137 -18.22 9.85 7.58
N VAL A 138 -17.50 8.98 6.89
CA VAL A 138 -17.70 8.69 5.47
C VAL A 138 -18.19 7.26 5.33
N TYR A 139 -19.22 7.04 4.55
CA TYR A 139 -19.80 5.75 4.25
C TYR A 139 -19.52 5.42 2.79
N VAL A 140 -18.80 4.33 2.56
CA VAL A 140 -18.38 3.85 1.23
C VAL A 140 -18.37 2.33 1.26
N ASP A 141 -18.93 1.68 0.24
CA ASP A 141 -18.90 0.23 0.07
C ASP A 141 -19.32 -0.57 1.33
N GLY A 142 -20.34 -0.08 2.05
CA GLY A 142 -20.80 -0.67 3.30
C GLY A 142 -19.85 -0.50 4.49
N THR A 143 -18.79 0.27 4.33
CA THR A 143 -17.81 0.55 5.40
C THR A 143 -17.98 1.99 5.89
N ARG A 144 -17.93 2.15 7.22
CA ARG A 144 -17.83 3.46 7.86
C ARG A 144 -16.37 3.80 8.14
N TYR A 145 -15.93 4.93 7.62
CA TYR A 145 -14.64 5.52 7.90
C TYR A 145 -14.82 6.80 8.74
N MET A 146 -14.15 6.90 9.88
CA MET A 146 -14.15 8.11 10.70
C MET A 146 -12.89 8.93 10.40
N VAL A 147 -13.11 10.21 10.07
CA VAL A 147 -12.01 11.13 9.80
C VAL A 147 -11.33 11.51 11.11
N GLU A 148 -10.07 11.16 11.22
CA GLU A 148 -9.25 11.38 12.40
C GLU A 148 -8.75 12.84 12.49
N ASP A 149 -8.34 13.24 13.69
CA ASP A 149 -7.70 14.54 13.92
C ASP A 149 -6.31 14.60 13.29
N SER A 150 -5.98 15.71 12.63
CA SER A 150 -4.71 15.87 11.92
C SER A 150 -3.48 15.82 12.85
N GLN A 151 -3.58 16.26 14.10
CA GLN A 151 -2.47 16.19 15.05
C GLN A 151 -2.21 14.76 15.50
N TYR A 152 -3.27 14.00 15.73
CA TYR A 152 -3.18 12.58 16.05
C TYR A 152 -2.57 11.77 14.90
N LEU A 153 -3.05 11.99 13.66
CA LEU A 153 -2.48 11.37 12.46
C LEU A 153 -1.00 11.74 12.26
N MET A 154 -0.63 13.00 12.49
CA MET A 154 0.74 13.46 12.38
C MET A 154 1.66 12.76 13.38
N ALA A 155 1.22 12.58 14.63
CA ALA A 155 1.98 11.86 15.63
C ALA A 155 2.21 10.39 15.25
N ARG A 156 1.16 9.71 14.75
CA ARG A 156 1.25 8.33 14.25
C ARG A 156 2.16 8.20 13.04
N ALA A 157 2.05 9.11 12.07
CA ALA A 157 2.88 9.13 10.88
C ALA A 157 4.37 9.31 11.23
N ASN A 158 4.71 10.22 12.14
CA ASN A 158 6.08 10.40 12.62
C ASN A 158 6.61 9.13 13.32
N GLN A 159 5.81 8.48 14.16
CA GLN A 159 6.18 7.23 14.80
C GLN A 159 6.41 6.11 13.77
N ALA A 160 5.55 6.03 12.74
CA ALA A 160 5.69 5.04 11.69
C ALA A 160 6.94 5.27 10.82
N ILE A 161 7.31 6.52 10.52
CA ILE A 161 8.57 6.88 9.85
C ILE A 161 9.79 6.41 10.64
N GLN A 162 9.85 6.67 11.94
CA GLN A 162 10.96 6.21 12.80
C GLN A 162 11.05 4.67 12.82
N THR A 163 9.90 4.01 12.86
CA THR A 163 9.82 2.56 12.78
C THR A 163 10.33 2.06 11.43
N LEU A 164 9.94 2.71 10.33
CA LEU A 164 10.39 2.40 8.98
C LEU A 164 11.92 2.48 8.85
N GLU A 165 12.55 3.53 9.36
CA GLU A 165 14.01 3.70 9.38
C GLU A 165 14.70 2.52 10.09
N SER A 166 14.19 2.13 11.26
CA SER A 166 14.73 1.00 12.03
C SER A 166 14.58 -0.33 11.29
N TYR A 167 13.43 -0.58 10.66
CA TYR A 167 13.18 -1.79 9.89
C TYR A 167 14.01 -1.83 8.61
N LYS A 168 14.20 -0.70 7.91
CA LYS A 168 15.09 -0.61 6.75
C LYS A 168 16.54 -0.95 7.11
N LYS A 169 17.04 -0.45 8.25
CA LYS A 169 18.38 -0.81 8.72
C LYS A 169 18.53 -2.31 8.93
N ARG A 170 17.54 -2.95 9.54
CA ARG A 170 17.52 -4.41 9.73
C ARG A 170 17.42 -5.16 8.41
N LEU A 171 16.58 -4.69 7.48
CA LEU A 171 16.44 -5.30 6.15
C LEU A 171 17.76 -5.23 5.38
N ARG A 172 18.48 -4.10 5.41
CA ARG A 172 19.83 -3.98 4.81
C ARG A 172 20.78 -5.03 5.37
N SER A 173 20.78 -5.24 6.68
CA SER A 173 21.62 -6.27 7.31
C SER A 173 21.27 -7.67 6.82
N VAL A 174 19.98 -8.01 6.74
CA VAL A 174 19.50 -9.32 6.26
C VAL A 174 19.85 -9.54 4.79
N LEU A 175 19.59 -8.54 3.92
CA LEU A 175 19.95 -8.61 2.50
C LEU A 175 21.44 -8.77 2.28
N SER A 176 22.25 -8.09 3.07
CA SER A 176 23.70 -8.20 3.01
C SER A 176 24.19 -9.58 3.49
N SER A 177 23.55 -10.16 4.52
CA SER A 177 23.85 -11.54 4.95
C SER A 177 23.42 -12.55 3.88
N LEU A 178 22.23 -12.36 3.28
CA LEU A 178 21.78 -13.24 2.19
C LEU A 178 22.77 -13.19 1.02
N SER A 179 23.26 -12.01 0.61
CA SER A 179 24.25 -11.88 -0.47
C SER A 179 25.54 -12.65 -0.17
N ALA A 180 26.03 -12.63 1.07
CA ALA A 180 27.20 -13.42 1.46
C ALA A 180 26.92 -14.93 1.35
N LEU A 181 25.79 -15.39 1.88
CA LEU A 181 25.38 -16.80 1.79
C LEU A 181 25.17 -17.25 0.34
N GLU A 182 24.63 -16.40 -0.53
CA GLU A 182 24.48 -16.66 -1.96
C GLU A 182 25.82 -16.89 -2.65
N ILE A 183 26.81 -16.04 -2.34
CA ILE A 183 28.17 -16.15 -2.89
C ILE A 183 28.85 -17.43 -2.39
N GLU A 184 28.67 -17.77 -1.11
CA GLU A 184 29.22 -18.96 -0.47
C GLU A 184 28.47 -20.27 -0.84
N SER A 185 27.35 -20.15 -1.59
CA SER A 185 26.46 -21.29 -1.89
C SER A 185 25.92 -22.01 -0.66
N ASN A 186 25.61 -21.26 0.39
CA ASN A 186 25.19 -21.79 1.70
C ASN A 186 23.86 -21.17 2.17
N VAL A 187 22.91 -20.96 1.24
CA VAL A 187 21.58 -20.40 1.52
C VAL A 187 20.65 -21.51 1.97
N SER A 188 19.91 -21.28 3.06
CA SER A 188 18.82 -22.11 3.52
C SER A 188 17.46 -21.49 3.21
N LEU A 189 16.39 -22.30 3.25
CA LEU A 189 15.01 -21.78 3.14
C LEU A 189 14.68 -20.81 4.28
N ALA A 190 15.28 -20.97 5.47
CA ALA A 190 15.13 -20.04 6.57
C ALA A 190 15.62 -18.63 6.20
N ASP A 191 16.76 -18.51 5.52
CA ASP A 191 17.35 -17.23 5.11
C ASP A 191 16.44 -16.51 4.09
N VAL A 192 15.91 -17.26 3.13
CA VAL A 192 14.97 -16.75 2.14
C VAL A 192 13.66 -16.28 2.80
N ALA A 193 13.07 -17.12 3.66
CA ALA A 193 11.83 -16.78 4.37
C ALA A 193 12.02 -15.57 5.30
N MET A 194 13.16 -15.48 6.00
CA MET A 194 13.52 -14.32 6.83
C MET A 194 13.64 -13.04 6.00
N THR A 195 14.23 -13.14 4.82
CA THR A 195 14.38 -11.99 3.91
C THR A 195 13.02 -11.50 3.44
N LEU A 196 12.15 -12.40 2.96
CA LEU A 196 10.78 -12.09 2.55
C LEU A 196 9.97 -11.50 3.70
N GLN A 197 10.11 -12.05 4.93
CA GLN A 197 9.50 -11.49 6.13
C GLN A 197 9.87 -10.02 6.33
N ARG A 198 11.17 -9.71 6.28
CA ARG A 198 11.66 -8.35 6.52
C ARG A 198 11.24 -7.39 5.42
N MET A 199 11.26 -7.83 4.16
CA MET A 199 10.75 -7.04 3.03
C MET A 199 9.27 -6.71 3.22
N GLU A 200 8.43 -7.70 3.53
CA GLU A 200 7.01 -7.47 3.69
C GLU A 200 6.70 -6.59 4.91
N MET A 201 7.44 -6.72 6.02
CA MET A 201 7.30 -5.80 7.16
C MET A 201 7.60 -4.35 6.79
N VAL A 202 8.65 -4.11 6.00
CA VAL A 202 8.98 -2.77 5.47
C VAL A 202 7.87 -2.28 4.54
N ASN A 203 7.40 -3.11 3.62
CA ASN A 203 6.32 -2.78 2.69
C ASN A 203 5.02 -2.40 3.42
N ARG A 204 4.67 -3.11 4.49
CA ARG A 204 3.49 -2.79 5.32
C ARG A 204 3.60 -1.41 5.96
N ILE A 205 4.76 -1.08 6.53
CA ILE A 205 4.98 0.25 7.13
C ILE A 205 4.92 1.34 6.04
N ILE A 206 5.51 1.10 4.85
CA ILE A 206 5.42 2.03 3.72
C ILE A 206 3.95 2.29 3.32
N ARG A 207 3.13 1.23 3.22
CA ARG A 207 1.70 1.36 2.92
C ARG A 207 0.96 2.14 4.01
N GLU A 208 1.23 1.86 5.27
CA GLU A 208 0.64 2.56 6.41
C GLU A 208 0.99 4.05 6.40
N VAL A 209 2.28 4.40 6.22
CA VAL A 209 2.70 5.81 6.13
C VAL A 209 2.10 6.50 4.91
N SER A 210 2.03 5.82 3.75
CA SER A 210 1.39 6.35 2.54
C SER A 210 -0.08 6.69 2.79
N HIS A 211 -0.76 5.89 3.61
CA HIS A 211 -2.13 6.13 4.01
C HIS A 211 -2.26 7.38 4.90
N TYR A 212 -1.40 7.52 5.92
CA TYR A 212 -1.38 8.75 6.73
C TYR A 212 -1.07 9.99 5.90
N VAL A 213 -0.18 9.92 4.91
CA VAL A 213 0.11 11.03 3.99
C VAL A 213 -1.14 11.42 3.21
N LEU A 214 -1.90 10.45 2.71
CA LEU A 214 -3.15 10.70 1.99
C LEU A 214 -4.18 11.41 2.88
N GLU A 215 -4.37 10.92 4.11
CA GLU A 215 -5.31 11.50 5.07
C GLU A 215 -4.90 12.91 5.53
N LEU A 216 -3.61 13.14 5.69
CA LEU A 216 -3.05 14.43 6.11
C LEU A 216 -3.08 15.49 5.01
N GLY A 217 -3.19 15.11 3.74
CA GLY A 217 -3.19 16.04 2.62
C GLY A 217 -2.03 17.04 2.68
N VAL A 218 -2.31 18.34 2.61
CA VAL A 218 -1.25 19.37 2.63
C VAL A 218 -0.44 19.37 3.94
N HIS A 219 -1.00 18.92 5.04
CA HIS A 219 -0.29 18.80 6.31
C HIS A 219 0.75 17.68 6.30
N GLY A 220 0.56 16.65 5.46
CA GLY A 220 1.44 15.50 5.34
C GLY A 220 2.67 15.71 4.46
N ARG A 221 2.88 16.90 3.88
CA ARG A 221 3.93 17.14 2.87
C ARG A 221 5.34 16.74 3.33
N LEU A 222 5.73 17.04 4.57
CA LEU A 222 7.06 16.68 5.09
C LEU A 222 7.20 15.17 5.30
N ILE A 223 6.15 14.51 5.78
CA ILE A 223 6.11 13.05 5.91
C ILE A 223 6.23 12.39 4.53
N ALA A 224 5.55 12.94 3.51
CA ALA A 224 5.65 12.44 2.14
C ALA A 224 7.09 12.50 1.60
N LEU A 225 7.80 13.61 1.83
CA LEU A 225 9.21 13.76 1.42
C LEU A 225 10.11 12.75 2.15
N GLN A 226 9.93 12.56 3.45
CA GLN A 226 10.69 11.56 4.21
C GLN A 226 10.39 10.14 3.73
N LEU A 227 9.13 9.84 3.42
CA LEU A 227 8.75 8.55 2.89
C LEU A 227 9.40 8.28 1.53
N GLU A 228 9.42 9.26 0.62
CA GLU A 228 10.08 9.12 -0.69
C GLU A 228 11.60 8.90 -0.55
N GLU A 229 12.27 9.62 0.35
CA GLU A 229 13.69 9.37 0.65
C GLU A 229 13.92 7.97 1.25
N LEU A 230 12.97 7.49 2.04
CA LEU A 230 13.05 6.16 2.63
C LEU A 230 12.64 5.04 1.66
N ARG A 231 11.99 5.32 0.55
CA ARG A 231 11.70 4.30 -0.46
C ARG A 231 12.97 3.87 -1.15
N ALA A 232 13.16 2.57 -1.23
CA ALA A 232 14.26 1.92 -1.93
C ALA A 232 13.65 0.69 -2.62
N PRO A 233 13.18 0.82 -3.87
CA PRO A 233 12.47 -0.26 -4.58
C PRO A 233 13.26 -1.57 -4.59
N GLU A 234 14.55 -1.51 -4.80
CA GLU A 234 15.47 -2.65 -4.81
C GLU A 234 15.51 -3.42 -3.48
N MET A 235 15.16 -2.76 -2.38
CA MET A 235 15.10 -3.40 -1.06
C MET A 235 13.77 -4.10 -0.78
N THR A 236 12.75 -3.84 -1.58
CA THR A 236 11.38 -4.32 -1.33
C THR A 236 10.84 -5.19 -2.47
N ALA A 237 11.68 -5.50 -3.45
CA ALA A 237 11.39 -6.35 -4.60
C ALA A 237 11.35 -7.83 -4.20
N SER A 238 10.25 -8.26 -3.57
CA SER A 238 10.05 -9.65 -3.16
C SER A 238 9.96 -10.62 -4.34
N ASP A 239 9.55 -10.12 -5.51
CA ASP A 239 9.50 -10.87 -6.76
C ASP A 239 10.88 -11.37 -7.21
N LEU A 240 11.94 -10.56 -7.04
CA LEU A 240 13.31 -10.98 -7.35
C LEU A 240 13.77 -12.16 -6.48
N ILE A 241 13.42 -12.13 -5.18
CA ILE A 241 13.71 -13.26 -4.29
C ILE A 241 12.94 -14.51 -4.74
N LEU A 242 11.68 -14.37 -5.10
CA LEU A 242 10.88 -15.50 -5.58
C LEU A 242 11.40 -16.03 -6.93
N ARG A 243 11.84 -15.14 -7.84
CA ARG A 243 12.51 -15.55 -9.10
C ARG A 243 13.79 -16.34 -8.85
N ASP A 244 14.57 -15.98 -7.85
CA ASP A 244 15.82 -16.68 -7.52
C ASP A 244 15.60 -18.08 -6.96
N TYR A 245 14.56 -18.29 -6.15
CA TYR A 245 14.48 -19.47 -5.30
C TYR A 245 13.29 -20.40 -5.54
N LEU A 246 12.19 -19.93 -6.15
CA LEU A 246 11.04 -20.82 -6.41
C LEU A 246 11.42 -21.88 -7.46
N PRO A 247 11.10 -23.17 -7.23
CA PRO A 247 11.43 -24.25 -8.18
C PRO A 247 10.87 -24.01 -9.58
N GLU A 248 9.60 -23.59 -9.67
CA GLU A 248 8.89 -23.28 -10.91
C GLU A 248 8.55 -21.79 -10.93
N ALA A 249 9.57 -20.93 -11.08
CA ALA A 249 9.40 -19.49 -11.10
C ALA A 249 8.84 -19.02 -12.45
N ASN A 250 7.53 -18.98 -12.59
CA ASN A 250 6.85 -18.25 -13.66
C ASN A 250 6.20 -16.97 -13.11
N ASP A 251 5.88 -16.00 -13.97
CA ASP A 251 5.36 -14.70 -13.56
C ASP A 251 4.03 -14.80 -12.80
N GLU A 252 3.18 -15.78 -13.11
CA GLU A 252 1.90 -15.98 -12.43
C GLU A 252 2.10 -16.49 -10.99
N LEU A 253 2.98 -17.48 -10.79
CA LEU A 253 3.28 -18.01 -9.46
C LEU A 253 4.02 -16.98 -8.59
N ILE A 254 4.92 -16.19 -9.19
CA ILE A 254 5.60 -15.10 -8.48
C ILE A 254 4.60 -14.06 -8.02
N ALA A 255 3.72 -13.58 -8.93
CA ALA A 255 2.69 -12.60 -8.61
C ALA A 255 1.74 -13.14 -7.52
N ALA A 256 1.30 -14.40 -7.63
CA ALA A 256 0.46 -15.05 -6.62
C ALA A 256 1.18 -15.15 -5.26
N GLY A 257 2.45 -15.52 -5.24
CA GLY A 257 3.27 -15.59 -4.02
C GLY A 257 3.44 -14.23 -3.35
N VAL A 258 3.73 -13.17 -4.12
CA VAL A 258 3.81 -11.79 -3.60
C VAL A 258 2.46 -11.36 -3.02
N GLN A 259 1.36 -11.60 -3.74
CA GLN A 259 0.02 -11.27 -3.29
C GLN A 259 -0.36 -12.03 -2.00
N ALA A 260 -0.06 -13.32 -1.94
CA ALA A 260 -0.32 -14.15 -0.78
C ALA A 260 0.49 -13.69 0.44
N LEU A 261 1.76 -13.29 0.25
CA LEU A 261 2.60 -12.72 1.29
C LEU A 261 2.03 -11.40 1.84
N GLN A 262 1.52 -10.53 0.97
CA GLN A 262 0.85 -9.29 1.35
C GLN A 262 -0.40 -9.55 2.19
N ASN A 263 -1.14 -10.62 1.89
CA ASN A 263 -2.39 -11.00 2.55
C ASN A 263 -2.19 -11.80 3.86
N LEU A 264 -0.97 -12.19 4.21
CA LEU A 264 -0.69 -12.85 5.48
C LEU A 264 -1.11 -11.97 6.66
N ASP A 265 -1.75 -12.58 7.65
CA ASP A 265 -2.12 -11.89 8.88
C ASP A 265 -0.90 -11.57 9.77
N GLY A 266 -1.16 -10.87 10.89
CA GLY A 266 -0.10 -10.47 11.82
C GLY A 266 0.59 -11.65 12.52
N MET A 267 -0.06 -12.82 12.62
CA MET A 267 0.53 -14.02 13.17
C MET A 267 1.34 -14.79 12.13
N GLY A 268 0.80 -14.88 10.90
CA GLY A 268 1.48 -15.56 9.79
C GLY A 268 2.79 -14.89 9.39
N ILE A 269 2.86 -13.55 9.41
CA ILE A 269 4.10 -12.83 9.06
C ILE A 269 5.25 -13.04 10.06
N VAL A 270 4.98 -13.51 11.27
CA VAL A 270 6.03 -13.79 12.27
C VAL A 270 6.56 -15.23 12.14
N ASP A 271 5.79 -16.13 11.53
CA ASP A 271 6.17 -17.54 11.34
C ASP A 271 6.83 -17.76 9.98
N LEU A 272 8.14 -18.09 9.99
CA LEU A 272 8.91 -18.34 8.76
C LEU A 272 8.39 -19.54 7.97
N ARG A 273 7.83 -20.56 8.63
CA ARG A 273 7.22 -21.71 7.94
C ARG A 273 5.92 -21.30 7.24
N ALA A 274 5.12 -20.45 7.88
CA ALA A 274 3.92 -19.92 7.25
C ALA A 274 4.27 -19.09 6.01
N ILE A 275 5.32 -18.26 6.08
CA ILE A 275 5.82 -17.49 4.93
C ILE A 275 6.26 -18.43 3.80
N ALA A 276 7.15 -19.39 4.09
CA ALA A 276 7.65 -20.33 3.09
C ALA A 276 6.51 -21.10 2.41
N ARG A 277 5.54 -21.59 3.18
CA ARG A 277 4.33 -22.26 2.66
C ARG A 277 3.52 -21.32 1.76
N THR A 278 3.28 -20.10 2.22
CA THR A 278 2.45 -19.11 1.52
C THR A 278 3.02 -18.74 0.15
N VAL A 279 4.34 -18.65 0.02
CA VAL A 279 4.99 -18.30 -1.25
C VAL A 279 5.29 -19.50 -2.16
N GLY A 280 4.94 -20.73 -1.75
CA GLY A 280 4.99 -21.88 -2.65
C GLY A 280 6.09 -22.93 -2.38
N PHE A 281 6.73 -22.94 -1.21
CA PHE A 281 7.73 -23.97 -0.85
C PHE A 281 7.10 -25.25 -0.24
N GLY A 282 5.84 -25.54 -0.56
CA GLY A 282 5.14 -26.75 -0.12
C GLY A 282 4.39 -26.58 1.20
N GLU A 283 3.62 -27.61 1.58
CA GLU A 283 2.71 -27.61 2.74
C GLU A 283 3.46 -27.59 4.08
N ASN A 284 4.57 -28.38 4.20
CA ASN A 284 5.39 -28.50 5.39
C ASN A 284 6.86 -28.23 5.07
N PRO A 285 7.24 -26.95 4.83
CA PRO A 285 8.59 -26.63 4.42
C PRO A 285 9.60 -26.89 5.55
N ASP A 286 10.69 -27.59 5.21
CA ASP A 286 11.84 -27.71 6.09
C ASP A 286 12.76 -26.49 5.89
N LEU A 287 12.86 -25.67 6.92
CA LEU A 287 13.61 -24.41 6.89
C LEU A 287 15.12 -24.60 6.67
N GLU A 288 15.66 -25.79 6.99
CA GLU A 288 17.07 -26.12 6.78
C GLU A 288 17.36 -26.59 5.34
N THR A 289 16.33 -26.69 4.48
CA THR A 289 16.52 -27.09 3.09
C THR A 289 17.49 -26.14 2.38
N PRO A 290 18.61 -26.65 1.82
CA PRO A 290 19.54 -25.82 1.08
C PRO A 290 18.93 -25.36 -0.25
N LEU A 291 19.14 -24.09 -0.59
CA LEU A 291 18.64 -23.48 -1.81
C LEU A 291 19.79 -22.90 -2.63
N GLN A 292 19.66 -22.98 -3.96
CA GLN A 292 20.63 -22.37 -4.88
C GLN A 292 20.03 -21.14 -5.56
N PRO A 293 20.66 -19.96 -5.42
CA PRO A 293 20.21 -18.75 -6.10
C PRO A 293 20.48 -18.86 -7.61
N ARG A 294 19.54 -18.36 -8.40
CA ARG A 294 19.73 -18.22 -9.86
C ARG A 294 20.57 -17.00 -10.22
N GLY A 295 20.48 -15.91 -9.43
CA GLY A 295 21.28 -14.70 -9.58
C GLY A 295 20.49 -13.47 -10.04
N PHE A 296 19.16 -13.53 -10.17
CA PHE A 296 18.33 -12.40 -10.59
C PHE A 296 18.52 -11.17 -9.71
N ARG A 297 18.48 -11.35 -8.40
CA ARG A 297 18.61 -10.27 -7.43
C ARG A 297 19.96 -9.55 -7.50
N LEU A 298 21.04 -10.30 -7.67
CA LEU A 298 22.39 -9.71 -7.76
C LEU A 298 22.62 -9.05 -9.11
N LEU A 299 22.06 -9.57 -10.19
CA LEU A 299 22.12 -8.97 -11.51
C LEU A 299 21.29 -7.68 -11.61
N ASP A 300 20.12 -7.60 -10.95
CA ASP A 300 19.30 -6.38 -10.87
C ASP A 300 20.06 -5.22 -10.20
N GLY A 301 20.93 -5.53 -9.23
CA GLY A 301 21.81 -4.55 -8.61
C GLY A 301 22.89 -3.95 -9.52
N ILE A 302 23.03 -4.43 -10.79
CA ILE A 302 24.03 -3.95 -11.75
C ILE A 302 23.38 -2.95 -12.73
N PRO A 303 23.64 -1.63 -12.61
CA PRO A 303 22.88 -0.59 -13.33
C PRO A 303 22.90 -0.68 -14.87
N SER A 304 23.86 -1.40 -15.43
CA SER A 304 24.01 -1.55 -16.90
C SER A 304 23.31 -2.78 -17.48
N ILE A 305 22.66 -3.60 -16.64
CA ILE A 305 22.03 -4.87 -17.04
C ILE A 305 20.49 -4.72 -16.97
N PRO A 306 19.82 -4.57 -18.12
CA PRO A 306 18.36 -4.62 -18.18
C PRO A 306 17.83 -6.02 -17.81
N ASN A 307 16.60 -6.09 -17.28
CA ASN A 307 15.95 -7.34 -16.88
C ASN A 307 16.00 -8.43 -17.97
N ALA A 308 15.71 -8.07 -19.23
CA ALA A 308 15.76 -9.01 -20.34
C ALA A 308 17.16 -9.62 -20.58
N ILE A 309 18.23 -8.94 -20.17
CA ILE A 309 19.59 -9.49 -20.25
C ILE A 309 19.88 -10.33 -19.00
N ALA A 310 19.42 -9.91 -17.84
CA ALA A 310 19.52 -10.72 -16.62
C ALA A 310 18.82 -12.08 -16.80
N GLU A 311 17.62 -12.11 -17.40
CA GLU A 311 16.89 -13.33 -17.74
C GLU A 311 17.72 -14.26 -18.65
N ARG A 312 18.28 -13.76 -19.74
CA ARG A 312 19.11 -14.55 -20.64
C ARG A 312 20.38 -15.09 -19.97
N LEU A 313 21.01 -14.28 -19.11
CA LEU A 313 22.18 -14.73 -18.33
C LEU A 313 21.78 -15.87 -17.38
N VAL A 314 20.68 -15.73 -16.65
CA VAL A 314 20.18 -16.77 -15.75
C VAL A 314 19.76 -18.04 -16.52
N GLU A 315 19.06 -17.92 -17.62
CA GLU A 315 18.71 -19.05 -18.51
C GLU A 315 19.94 -19.79 -19.01
N ARG A 316 20.98 -19.06 -19.38
CA ARG A 316 22.22 -19.64 -19.92
C ARG A 316 23.04 -20.38 -18.89
N PHE A 317 23.17 -19.81 -17.67
CA PHE A 317 24.07 -20.32 -16.63
C PHE A 317 23.36 -21.16 -15.56
N GLY A 318 22.06 -20.98 -15.39
CA GLY A 318 21.19 -21.77 -14.49
C GLY A 318 21.38 -21.49 -13.00
N SER A 319 22.55 -21.00 -12.57
CA SER A 319 22.83 -20.67 -11.16
C SER A 319 23.81 -19.51 -11.02
N LEU A 320 23.77 -18.84 -9.88
CA LEU A 320 24.71 -17.76 -9.55
C LEU A 320 26.16 -18.25 -9.57
N GLN A 321 26.45 -19.45 -9.04
CA GLN A 321 27.80 -20.02 -9.01
C GLN A 321 28.35 -20.24 -10.42
N ALA A 322 27.53 -20.79 -11.33
CA ALA A 322 27.93 -20.94 -12.73
C ALA A 322 28.16 -19.58 -13.40
N LEU A 323 27.32 -18.58 -13.10
CA LEU A 323 27.49 -17.22 -13.60
C LEU A 323 28.78 -16.57 -13.07
N MET A 324 29.12 -16.75 -11.79
CA MET A 324 30.36 -16.25 -11.18
C MET A 324 31.61 -16.92 -11.75
N ALA A 325 31.52 -18.20 -12.10
CA ALA A 325 32.61 -18.95 -12.71
C ALA A 325 32.80 -18.69 -14.22
N ALA A 326 31.82 -18.04 -14.87
CA ALA A 326 31.82 -17.81 -16.31
C ALA A 326 33.00 -16.93 -16.77
N SER A 327 33.63 -17.26 -17.88
CA SER A 327 34.65 -16.43 -18.51
C SER A 327 34.02 -15.22 -19.22
N LEU A 328 34.84 -14.23 -19.60
CA LEU A 328 34.36 -13.11 -20.42
C LEU A 328 33.81 -13.56 -21.77
N GLU A 329 34.36 -14.62 -22.34
CA GLU A 329 33.89 -15.22 -23.60
C GLU A 329 32.52 -15.86 -23.44
N ASP A 330 32.32 -16.61 -22.33
CA ASP A 330 31.01 -17.22 -22.01
C ASP A 330 29.92 -16.18 -21.83
N LEU A 331 30.23 -15.09 -21.10
CA LEU A 331 29.29 -13.96 -20.90
C LEU A 331 28.96 -13.27 -22.22
N ARG A 332 29.94 -13.06 -23.11
CA ARG A 332 29.74 -12.46 -24.43
C ARG A 332 28.94 -13.35 -25.40
N ALA A 333 28.93 -14.64 -25.18
CA ALA A 333 28.13 -15.58 -25.98
C ALA A 333 26.62 -15.43 -25.74
N VAL A 334 26.21 -14.71 -24.68
CA VAL A 334 24.80 -14.42 -24.39
C VAL A 334 24.32 -13.25 -25.27
N ASP A 335 23.20 -13.44 -25.95
CA ASP A 335 22.64 -12.42 -26.83
C ASP A 335 22.34 -11.10 -26.10
N GLY A 336 22.82 -9.99 -26.65
CA GLY A 336 22.70 -8.66 -26.06
C GLY A 336 23.80 -8.33 -25.02
N VAL A 337 24.74 -9.26 -24.73
CA VAL A 337 25.88 -9.02 -23.83
C VAL A 337 27.12 -8.71 -24.67
N GLY A 338 27.37 -7.43 -24.92
CA GLY A 338 28.62 -6.98 -25.53
C GLY A 338 29.79 -6.95 -24.53
N GLU A 339 31.00 -6.67 -25.04
CA GLU A 339 32.24 -6.68 -24.23
C GLU A 339 32.14 -5.80 -22.98
N ALA A 340 31.58 -4.60 -23.09
CA ALA A 340 31.43 -3.68 -21.97
C ALA A 340 30.54 -4.25 -20.86
N ARG A 341 29.39 -4.82 -21.22
CA ARG A 341 28.46 -5.45 -20.26
C ARG A 341 29.07 -6.70 -19.61
N ALA A 342 29.72 -7.56 -20.41
CA ALA A 342 30.41 -8.76 -19.89
C ALA A 342 31.45 -8.38 -18.82
N ARG A 343 32.25 -7.34 -19.10
CA ARG A 343 33.23 -6.82 -18.18
C ARG A 343 32.58 -6.26 -16.90
N THR A 344 31.53 -5.46 -17.04
CA THR A 344 30.79 -4.90 -15.91
C THR A 344 30.20 -5.99 -15.02
N VAL A 345 29.52 -7.00 -15.61
CA VAL A 345 28.97 -8.13 -14.85
C VAL A 345 30.09 -8.83 -14.04
N ARG A 346 31.20 -9.17 -14.69
CA ARG A 346 32.32 -9.83 -14.04
C ARG A 346 32.91 -9.02 -12.90
N GLU A 347 33.19 -7.74 -13.16
CA GLU A 347 33.77 -6.84 -12.14
C GLU A 347 32.84 -6.65 -10.95
N GLN A 348 31.54 -6.50 -11.18
CA GLN A 348 30.58 -6.34 -10.09
C GLN A 348 30.42 -7.61 -9.26
N LEU A 349 30.29 -8.78 -9.90
CA LEU A 349 30.22 -10.04 -9.18
C LEU A 349 31.51 -10.32 -8.39
N THR A 350 32.68 -10.01 -8.95
CA THR A 350 33.97 -10.13 -8.22
C THR A 350 34.00 -9.20 -7.01
N ARG A 351 33.61 -7.94 -7.14
CA ARG A 351 33.53 -7.00 -6.00
C ARG A 351 32.58 -7.47 -4.91
N MET A 352 31.42 -8.01 -5.30
CA MET A 352 30.46 -8.57 -4.34
C MET A 352 31.09 -9.74 -3.58
N ALA A 353 31.84 -10.62 -4.26
CA ALA A 353 32.56 -11.72 -3.64
C ALA A 353 33.65 -11.24 -2.67
N GLU A 354 34.45 -10.27 -3.07
CA GLU A 354 35.50 -9.69 -2.21
C GLU A 354 34.89 -9.01 -0.97
N SER A 355 33.82 -8.25 -1.13
CA SER A 355 33.15 -7.58 -0.01
C SER A 355 32.47 -8.55 0.98
N SER A 356 32.12 -9.76 0.54
CA SER A 356 31.59 -10.80 1.45
C SER A 356 32.70 -11.40 2.31
N LEU A 357 33.91 -11.55 1.78
CA LEU A 357 35.08 -12.07 2.51
C LEU A 357 35.60 -11.09 3.58
N GLU A 358 35.59 -9.79 3.32
CA GLU A 358 36.04 -8.75 4.27
C GLU A 358 35.21 -8.67 5.57
N ARG A 359 34.03 -9.29 5.61
CA ARG A 359 33.19 -9.36 6.81
C ARG A 359 33.66 -10.35 7.85
N TYR A 360 34.51 -11.30 7.46
CA TYR A 360 35.05 -12.32 8.35
C TYR A 360 36.44 -11.98 8.88
N LEU A 361 37.00 -10.85 8.44
CA LEU A 361 38.26 -10.28 8.92
C LEU A 361 38.00 -9.09 9.86
#